data_a31b3ea29f58f597e60d837120ca3587
#
_entry.id   a31b3ea29f58f597e60d837120ca3587
#
_cell.length_a   1.000
_cell.length_b   1.000
_cell.length_c   1.000
_cell.angle_alpha   90.00
_cell.angle_beta   90.00
_cell.angle_gamma   90.00
#
_symmetry.space_group_name_H-M   'P 1'
#
loop_
_entity.id
_entity.type
_entity.pdbx_description
1 polymer ?
#
loop_
_entity_poly.entity_id
_entity_poly.type
_entity_poly.pdbx_seq_one_letter_code
_entity_poly.pdbx_strand_id
1 'polypeptide(L)'
;MLQVARFCGSLKVTVFLLVAFLLVIFWGVLGQVSMGMDVGTERFFGSFFVWIFDVIPVPAMKGLSVLASIHLVFSMIFRMPRGRRYVGLYGIHVALLLLLVGGLVESGVQMRYNGYKNVATESAPETSGFLTMFPAGDSLGTYARQLNLEETGWVYHVEYRGRYPMSPGASIDLFTVTYDPFRFVPYLFTFLLLVSLVYHYVAVMIGNRKKI
;
A
#
# COMPACT_ATOMS: atom_id res chain seq x y z
N MET A 1 -18.66 -26.51 -11.75
CA MET A 1 -18.23 -25.09 -11.65
C MET A 1 -18.89 -24.32 -10.51
N LEU A 2 -20.21 -24.33 -10.32
CA LEU A 2 -20.92 -23.57 -9.26
C LEU A 2 -20.48 -23.95 -7.82
N GLN A 3 -20.19 -25.22 -7.56
CA GLN A 3 -19.74 -25.69 -6.23
C GLN A 3 -18.35 -25.14 -5.88
N VAL A 4 -17.41 -25.10 -6.83
CA VAL A 4 -16.08 -24.54 -6.64
C VAL A 4 -16.16 -23.02 -6.37
N ALA A 5 -16.98 -22.29 -7.14
CA ALA A 5 -17.19 -20.87 -6.94
C ALA A 5 -17.79 -20.56 -5.55
N ARG A 6 -18.74 -21.37 -5.07
CA ARG A 6 -19.30 -21.24 -3.71
C ARG A 6 -18.28 -21.61 -2.62
N PHE A 7 -17.39 -22.56 -2.88
CA PHE A 7 -16.29 -22.88 -1.97
C PHE A 7 -15.31 -21.72 -1.89
N CYS A 8 -14.89 -21.17 -3.04
CA CYS A 8 -14.00 -20.00 -3.09
C CYS A 8 -14.53 -18.77 -2.32
N GLY A 9 -15.87 -18.56 -2.28
CA GLY A 9 -16.48 -17.48 -1.47
C GLY A 9 -16.82 -17.91 -0.02
N SER A 10 -16.29 -19.01 0.51
CA SER A 10 -16.68 -19.52 1.83
C SER A 10 -15.95 -18.81 2.99
N LEU A 11 -16.60 -18.74 4.16
CA LEU A 11 -16.01 -18.21 5.38
C LEU A 11 -14.71 -18.94 5.79
N LYS A 12 -14.59 -20.22 5.47
CA LYS A 12 -13.37 -21.00 5.74
C LYS A 12 -12.17 -20.45 4.97
N VAL A 13 -12.39 -20.09 3.70
CA VAL A 13 -11.34 -19.45 2.87
C VAL A 13 -10.99 -18.06 3.40
N THR A 14 -11.99 -17.29 3.85
CA THR A 14 -11.75 -15.99 4.50
C THR A 14 -10.82 -16.13 5.70
N VAL A 15 -11.15 -17.05 6.62
CA VAL A 15 -10.34 -17.28 7.83
C VAL A 15 -8.93 -17.74 7.46
N PHE A 16 -8.82 -18.67 6.49
CA PHE A 16 -7.50 -19.12 6.01
C PHE A 16 -6.66 -17.96 5.45
N LEU A 17 -7.25 -17.13 4.60
CA LEU A 17 -6.56 -15.96 4.05
C LEU A 17 -6.13 -14.96 5.14
N LEU A 18 -6.99 -14.68 6.13
CA LEU A 18 -6.64 -13.79 7.24
C LEU A 18 -5.47 -14.34 8.07
N VAL A 19 -5.47 -15.64 8.35
CA VAL A 19 -4.34 -16.29 9.05
C VAL A 19 -3.07 -16.22 8.20
N ALA A 20 -3.17 -16.46 6.89
CA ALA A 20 -2.03 -16.35 5.99
C ALA A 20 -1.47 -14.92 5.95
N PHE A 21 -2.32 -13.88 5.87
CA PHE A 21 -1.89 -12.48 5.98
C PHE A 21 -1.17 -12.21 7.29
N LEU A 22 -1.73 -12.66 8.42
CA LEU A 22 -1.11 -12.49 9.74
C LEU A 22 0.28 -13.11 9.78
N LEU A 23 0.44 -14.33 9.26
CA LEU A 23 1.73 -15.01 9.21
C LEU A 23 2.75 -14.26 8.33
N VAL A 24 2.34 -13.79 7.14
CA VAL A 24 3.24 -13.03 6.25
C VAL A 24 3.64 -11.71 6.90
N ILE A 25 2.71 -10.99 7.55
CA ILE A 25 3.03 -9.76 8.27
C ILE A 25 4.01 -10.05 9.40
N PHE A 26 3.76 -11.07 10.21
CA PHE A 26 4.64 -11.44 11.32
C PHE A 26 6.04 -11.78 10.84
N TRP A 27 6.18 -12.66 9.83
CA TRP A 27 7.47 -13.00 9.26
C TRP A 27 8.13 -11.84 8.54
N GLY A 28 7.34 -10.99 7.87
CA GLY A 28 7.84 -9.79 7.21
C GLY A 28 8.47 -8.81 8.20
N VAL A 29 7.83 -8.59 9.36
CA VAL A 29 8.38 -7.73 10.42
C VAL A 29 9.67 -8.33 11.02
N LEU A 30 9.70 -9.64 11.28
CA LEU A 30 10.92 -10.32 11.73
C LEU A 30 12.04 -10.25 10.67
N GLY A 31 11.67 -10.37 9.39
CA GLY A 31 12.60 -10.22 8.26
C GLY A 31 13.22 -8.83 8.19
N GLN A 32 12.45 -7.78 8.44
CA GLN A 32 12.96 -6.41 8.49
C GLN A 32 14.00 -6.22 9.60
N VAL A 33 13.82 -6.87 10.75
CA VAL A 33 14.80 -6.81 11.86
C VAL A 33 16.09 -7.55 11.51
N SER A 34 16.01 -8.69 10.82
CA SER A 34 17.16 -9.54 10.54
C SER A 34 17.95 -9.17 9.28
N MET A 35 17.25 -8.72 8.22
CA MET A 35 17.84 -8.44 6.89
C MET A 35 17.91 -6.95 6.56
N GLY A 36 17.38 -6.08 7.45
CA GLY A 36 17.20 -4.66 7.20
C GLY A 36 15.84 -4.32 6.61
N MET A 37 15.42 -3.06 6.85
CA MET A 37 14.06 -2.62 6.55
C MET A 37 13.73 -2.69 5.06
N ASP A 38 14.63 -2.28 4.18
CA ASP A 38 14.40 -2.23 2.73
C ASP A 38 14.29 -3.65 2.13
N VAL A 39 15.26 -4.52 2.46
CA VAL A 39 15.31 -5.89 1.95
C VAL A 39 14.14 -6.72 2.47
N GLY A 40 13.83 -6.61 3.76
CA GLY A 40 12.69 -7.30 4.38
C GLY A 40 11.36 -6.83 3.79
N THR A 41 11.19 -5.51 3.57
CA THR A 41 9.99 -4.96 2.95
C THR A 41 9.81 -5.46 1.52
N GLU A 42 10.85 -5.41 0.69
CA GLU A 42 10.80 -5.88 -0.68
C GLU A 42 10.47 -7.38 -0.76
N ARG A 43 11.13 -8.20 0.05
CA ARG A 43 10.97 -9.65 0.03
C ARG A 43 9.57 -10.11 0.43
N PHE A 44 8.99 -9.57 1.51
CA PHE A 44 7.71 -10.05 2.07
C PHE A 44 6.51 -9.24 1.60
N PHE A 45 6.64 -7.94 1.43
CA PHE A 45 5.54 -7.04 1.07
C PHE A 45 5.58 -6.63 -0.40
N GLY A 46 6.77 -6.52 -1.00
CA GLY A 46 6.97 -6.11 -2.39
C GLY A 46 6.87 -7.24 -3.41
N SER A 47 6.91 -8.52 -3.01
CA SER A 47 6.93 -9.67 -3.91
C SER A 47 5.59 -10.42 -3.98
N PHE A 48 5.39 -11.23 -5.01
CA PHE A 48 4.25 -12.15 -5.14
C PHE A 48 4.47 -13.45 -4.36
N PHE A 49 5.73 -13.91 -4.29
CA PHE A 49 6.11 -15.15 -3.62
C PHE A 49 7.37 -14.93 -2.80
N VAL A 50 7.42 -15.57 -1.64
CA VAL A 50 8.64 -15.74 -0.82
C VAL A 50 9.04 -17.20 -0.88
N TRP A 51 10.32 -17.45 -1.14
CA TRP A 51 10.88 -18.79 -1.15
C TRP A 51 11.32 -19.16 0.27
N ILE A 52 10.71 -20.21 0.83
CA ILE A 52 11.14 -20.79 2.12
C ILE A 52 12.17 -21.88 1.81
N PHE A 53 13.36 -21.76 2.42
CA PHE A 53 14.52 -22.62 2.16
C PHE A 53 14.91 -22.70 0.67
N ASP A 54 14.61 -21.65 -0.10
CA ASP A 54 14.85 -21.55 -1.55
C ASP A 54 14.19 -22.67 -2.40
N VAL A 55 13.26 -23.43 -1.82
CA VAL A 55 12.58 -24.57 -2.44
C VAL A 55 11.07 -24.37 -2.54
N ILE A 56 10.44 -23.87 -1.48
CA ILE A 56 8.98 -23.81 -1.37
C ILE A 56 8.50 -22.38 -1.62
N PRO A 57 7.79 -22.11 -2.76
CA PRO A 57 7.18 -20.80 -2.99
C PRO A 57 5.93 -20.64 -2.13
N VAL A 58 5.92 -19.66 -1.24
CA VAL A 58 4.77 -19.28 -0.42
C VAL A 58 4.27 -17.93 -0.89
N PRO A 59 2.94 -17.74 -1.03
CA PRO A 59 2.40 -16.44 -1.39
C PRO A 59 2.83 -15.36 -0.40
N ALA A 60 3.48 -14.31 -0.91
CA ALA A 60 3.81 -13.10 -0.16
C ALA A 60 2.62 -12.13 -0.17
N MET A 61 2.80 -10.92 0.34
CA MET A 61 1.71 -9.96 0.52
C MET A 61 0.97 -9.66 -0.80
N LYS A 62 1.67 -9.42 -1.91
CA LYS A 62 1.03 -9.19 -3.22
C LYS A 62 0.25 -10.42 -3.70
N GLY A 63 0.82 -11.62 -3.56
CA GLY A 63 0.15 -12.87 -3.91
C GLY A 63 -1.12 -13.10 -3.10
N LEU A 64 -1.06 -12.90 -1.78
CA LEU A 64 -2.23 -12.98 -0.90
C LEU A 64 -3.27 -11.91 -1.22
N SER A 65 -2.87 -10.70 -1.58
CA SER A 65 -3.79 -9.62 -1.97
C SER A 65 -4.56 -9.96 -3.24
N VAL A 66 -3.93 -10.60 -4.22
CA VAL A 66 -4.61 -11.12 -5.42
C VAL A 66 -5.61 -12.20 -5.04
N LEU A 67 -5.20 -13.19 -4.25
CA LEU A 67 -6.08 -14.28 -3.80
C LEU A 67 -7.28 -13.75 -2.99
N ALA A 68 -7.04 -12.79 -2.10
CA ALA A 68 -8.09 -12.15 -1.31
C ALA A 68 -9.05 -11.33 -2.18
N SER A 69 -8.56 -10.63 -3.19
CA SER A 69 -9.39 -9.87 -4.14
C SER A 69 -10.33 -10.81 -4.91
N ILE A 70 -9.80 -11.91 -5.43
CA ILE A 70 -10.57 -12.94 -6.11
C ILE A 70 -11.62 -13.54 -5.16
N HIS A 71 -11.21 -13.94 -3.96
CA HIS A 71 -12.10 -14.46 -2.92
C HIS A 71 -13.24 -13.50 -2.60
N LEU A 72 -12.91 -12.20 -2.43
CA LEU A 72 -13.87 -11.15 -2.10
C LEU A 72 -14.93 -10.99 -3.20
N VAL A 73 -14.52 -10.99 -4.47
CA VAL A 73 -15.42 -10.93 -5.62
C VAL A 73 -16.35 -12.16 -5.65
N PHE A 74 -15.81 -13.37 -5.48
CA PHE A 74 -16.63 -14.59 -5.41
C PHE A 74 -17.60 -14.55 -4.23
N SER A 75 -17.18 -14.06 -3.07
CA SER A 75 -18.03 -13.90 -1.90
C SER A 75 -19.20 -12.95 -2.19
N MET A 76 -18.92 -11.81 -2.81
CA MET A 76 -19.94 -10.81 -3.17
C MET A 76 -20.97 -11.37 -4.17
N ILE A 77 -20.51 -12.13 -5.17
CA ILE A 77 -21.39 -12.64 -6.23
C ILE A 77 -22.23 -13.82 -5.73
N PHE A 78 -21.63 -14.76 -5.02
CA PHE A 78 -22.25 -16.08 -4.75
C PHE A 78 -22.77 -16.26 -3.32
N ARG A 79 -22.32 -15.45 -2.36
CA ARG A 79 -22.66 -15.62 -0.94
C ARG A 79 -23.44 -14.47 -0.33
N MET A 80 -23.30 -13.27 -0.87
CA MET A 80 -23.95 -12.11 -0.29
C MET A 80 -25.45 -12.09 -0.61
N PRO A 81 -26.31 -11.89 0.40
CA PRO A 81 -27.75 -11.74 0.18
C PRO A 81 -28.03 -10.42 -0.55
N ARG A 82 -28.93 -10.46 -1.54
CA ARG A 82 -29.32 -9.30 -2.33
C ARG A 82 -30.49 -8.55 -1.68
N GLY A 83 -30.43 -7.22 -1.72
CA GLY A 83 -31.51 -6.37 -1.23
C GLY A 83 -30.99 -5.03 -0.63
N ARG A 84 -31.85 -4.02 -0.57
CA ARG A 84 -31.51 -2.69 -0.05
C ARG A 84 -30.91 -2.70 1.36
N ARG A 85 -31.32 -3.64 2.21
CA ARG A 85 -30.81 -3.83 3.57
C ARG A 85 -29.30 -4.17 3.60
N TYR A 86 -28.77 -4.76 2.54
CA TYR A 86 -27.38 -5.26 2.48
C TYR A 86 -26.44 -4.33 1.69
N VAL A 87 -26.93 -3.18 1.20
CA VAL A 87 -26.13 -2.23 0.42
C VAL A 87 -24.89 -1.78 1.21
N GLY A 88 -25.04 -1.49 2.51
CA GLY A 88 -23.89 -1.15 3.35
C GLY A 88 -22.85 -2.27 3.46
N LEU A 89 -23.32 -3.52 3.54
CA LEU A 89 -22.41 -4.68 3.56
C LEU A 89 -21.65 -4.83 2.23
N TYR A 90 -22.33 -4.60 1.08
CA TYR A 90 -21.67 -4.54 -0.23
C TYR A 90 -20.63 -3.41 -0.28
N GLY A 91 -20.99 -2.22 0.24
CA GLY A 91 -20.09 -1.08 0.28
C GLY A 91 -18.79 -1.36 1.07
N ILE A 92 -18.89 -2.05 2.21
CA ILE A 92 -17.72 -2.49 3.00
C ILE A 92 -16.80 -3.39 2.16
N HIS A 93 -17.37 -4.37 1.45
CA HIS A 93 -16.59 -5.30 0.62
C HIS A 93 -15.97 -4.60 -0.60
N VAL A 94 -16.69 -3.66 -1.22
CA VAL A 94 -16.15 -2.82 -2.31
C VAL A 94 -15.00 -1.95 -1.80
N ALA A 95 -15.13 -1.36 -0.61
CA ALA A 95 -14.06 -0.60 0.01
C ALA A 95 -12.81 -1.47 0.24
N LEU A 96 -12.97 -2.67 0.80
CA LEU A 96 -11.87 -3.62 0.99
C LEU A 96 -11.23 -4.04 -0.34
N LEU A 97 -12.04 -4.29 -1.37
CA LEU A 97 -11.54 -4.61 -2.71
C LEU A 97 -10.73 -3.45 -3.30
N LEU A 98 -11.21 -2.22 -3.13
CA LEU A 98 -10.49 -1.01 -3.54
C LEU A 98 -9.12 -0.92 -2.85
N LEU A 99 -9.06 -1.20 -1.54
CA LEU A 99 -7.79 -1.19 -0.80
C LEU A 99 -6.82 -2.25 -1.32
N LEU A 100 -7.30 -3.49 -1.52
CA LEU A 100 -6.44 -4.58 -1.98
C LEU A 100 -5.92 -4.36 -3.40
N VAL A 101 -6.82 -4.00 -4.33
CA VAL A 101 -6.45 -3.74 -5.74
C VAL A 101 -5.65 -2.44 -5.85
N GLY A 102 -6.04 -1.40 -5.12
CA GLY A 102 -5.33 -0.13 -5.09
C GLY A 102 -3.90 -0.30 -4.60
N GLY A 103 -3.68 -1.04 -3.50
CA GLY A 103 -2.34 -1.33 -3.01
C GLY A 103 -1.49 -2.18 -3.97
N LEU A 104 -2.11 -3.10 -4.74
CA LEU A 104 -1.42 -3.84 -5.79
C LEU A 104 -0.96 -2.91 -6.93
N VAL A 105 -1.81 -2.00 -7.38
CA VAL A 105 -1.50 -1.04 -8.44
C VAL A 105 -0.43 -0.04 -7.96
N GLU A 106 -0.61 0.52 -6.76
CA GLU A 106 0.34 1.42 -6.12
C GLU A 106 1.74 0.79 -6.06
N SER A 107 1.84 -0.44 -5.58
CA SER A 107 3.11 -1.16 -5.47
C SER A 107 3.80 -1.44 -6.81
N GLY A 108 3.10 -1.35 -7.93
CA GLY A 108 3.65 -1.49 -9.29
C GLY A 108 4.04 -0.16 -9.95
N VAL A 109 3.50 0.96 -9.43
CA VAL A 109 3.70 2.29 -10.02
C VAL A 109 4.54 3.20 -9.12
N GLN A 110 4.58 2.93 -7.80
CA GLN A 110 5.38 3.68 -6.86
C GLN A 110 6.86 3.63 -7.24
N MET A 111 7.48 4.79 -7.39
CA MET A 111 8.91 4.92 -7.69
C MET A 111 9.61 5.70 -6.59
N ARG A 112 10.77 5.21 -6.15
CA ARG A 112 11.62 5.88 -5.18
C ARG A 112 12.84 6.45 -5.87
N TYR A 113 13.16 7.69 -5.54
CA TYR A 113 14.32 8.41 -6.00
C TYR A 113 15.11 8.91 -4.81
N ASN A 114 16.42 8.89 -4.93
CA ASN A 114 17.30 9.64 -4.04
C ASN A 114 17.52 11.03 -4.65
N GLY A 115 17.48 12.05 -3.83
CA GLY A 115 17.69 13.41 -4.26
C GLY A 115 18.73 14.10 -3.41
N TYR A 116 19.45 15.06 -3.99
CA TYR A 116 20.37 15.93 -3.24
C TYR A 116 20.25 17.38 -3.68
N LYS A 117 20.52 18.26 -2.74
CA LYS A 117 20.64 19.69 -2.95
C LYS A 117 21.97 20.17 -2.38
N ASN A 118 22.73 20.90 -3.18
CA ASN A 118 23.98 21.51 -2.72
C ASN A 118 23.66 22.72 -1.84
N VAL A 119 24.28 22.78 -0.66
CA VAL A 119 24.14 23.89 0.29
C VAL A 119 25.50 24.52 0.52
N ALA A 120 25.60 25.78 0.19
CA ALA A 120 26.87 26.54 0.31
C ALA A 120 27.15 27.10 1.72
N THR A 121 26.19 27.01 2.66
CA THR A 121 26.27 27.60 4.00
C THR A 121 25.42 26.79 4.99
N GLU A 122 25.71 26.94 6.30
CA GLU A 122 25.05 26.26 7.44
C GLU A 122 23.57 26.67 7.68
N SER A 123 22.83 27.06 6.66
CA SER A 123 21.40 27.39 6.76
C SER A 123 20.52 26.13 6.94
N ALA A 124 19.32 26.31 7.49
CA ALA A 124 18.33 25.26 7.59
C ALA A 124 18.03 24.65 6.22
N PRO A 125 17.63 23.35 6.15
CA PRO A 125 17.31 22.72 4.88
C PRO A 125 16.18 23.48 4.18
N GLU A 126 16.50 24.10 3.06
CA GLU A 126 15.50 24.77 2.24
C GLU A 126 14.71 23.73 1.44
N THR A 127 13.41 23.66 1.66
CA THR A 127 12.48 22.82 0.88
C THR A 127 12.04 23.49 -0.41
N SER A 128 12.44 24.74 -0.64
CA SER A 128 12.20 25.49 -1.87
C SER A 128 13.30 25.29 -2.91
N GLY A 129 12.95 25.28 -4.17
CA GLY A 129 13.89 25.22 -5.30
C GLY A 129 14.03 23.84 -5.94
N PHE A 130 15.10 23.66 -6.72
CA PHE A 130 15.30 22.44 -7.51
C PHE A 130 16.09 21.39 -6.73
N LEU A 131 15.57 20.15 -6.75
CA LEU A 131 16.21 18.95 -6.24
C LEU A 131 16.72 18.10 -7.41
N THR A 132 18.00 17.70 -7.36
CA THR A 132 18.52 16.73 -8.32
C THR A 132 18.19 15.32 -7.86
N MET A 133 17.42 14.56 -8.66
CA MET A 133 16.98 13.20 -8.35
C MET A 133 17.62 12.18 -9.26
N PHE A 134 17.84 10.98 -8.73
CA PHE A 134 18.24 9.78 -9.46
C PHE A 134 17.52 8.55 -8.92
N PRO A 135 17.22 7.51 -9.74
CA PRO A 135 16.56 6.30 -9.27
C PRO A 135 17.32 5.66 -8.11
N ALA A 136 16.59 5.16 -7.11
CA ALA A 136 17.21 4.44 -6.00
C ALA A 136 17.86 3.16 -6.53
N GLY A 137 19.18 3.04 -6.38
CA GLY A 137 19.99 1.92 -6.90
C GLY A 137 20.91 2.27 -8.07
N ASP A 138 20.73 3.42 -8.72
CA ASP A 138 21.66 3.89 -9.77
C ASP A 138 22.79 4.72 -9.20
N SER A 139 23.98 4.60 -9.81
CA SER A 139 25.11 5.46 -9.51
C SER A 139 24.85 6.89 -10.00
N LEU A 140 25.25 7.84 -9.17
CA LEU A 140 25.20 9.28 -9.46
C LEU A 140 25.66 9.58 -10.90
N GLY A 141 24.75 9.96 -11.78
CA GLY A 141 25.13 10.61 -13.03
C GLY A 141 24.39 10.19 -14.31
N THR A 142 23.75 9.02 -14.37
CA THR A 142 23.22 8.54 -15.67
C THR A 142 21.83 9.07 -16.00
N TYR A 143 20.98 9.38 -15.00
CA TYR A 143 19.60 9.84 -15.19
C TYR A 143 19.17 10.88 -14.13
N ALA A 144 20.01 11.90 -13.89
CA ALA A 144 19.64 12.98 -12.98
C ALA A 144 18.47 13.80 -13.57
N ARG A 145 17.35 13.86 -12.86
CA ARG A 145 16.23 14.76 -13.16
C ARG A 145 16.19 15.88 -12.12
N GLN A 146 15.85 17.08 -12.56
CA GLN A 146 15.55 18.16 -11.65
C GLN A 146 14.06 18.18 -11.32
N LEU A 147 13.75 18.14 -10.04
CA LEU A 147 12.41 18.29 -9.51
C LEU A 147 12.29 19.66 -8.85
N ASN A 148 11.32 20.45 -9.28
CA ASN A 148 10.97 21.68 -8.59
C ASN A 148 10.14 21.32 -7.34
N LEU A 149 10.66 21.58 -6.15
CA LEU A 149 10.02 21.27 -4.88
C LEU A 149 8.71 22.05 -4.66
N GLU A 150 8.56 23.23 -5.28
CA GLU A 150 7.34 24.03 -5.21
C GLU A 150 6.21 23.45 -6.09
N GLU A 151 6.57 22.71 -7.15
CA GLU A 151 5.63 22.11 -8.10
C GLU A 151 5.32 20.63 -7.84
N THR A 152 5.87 20.04 -6.77
CA THR A 152 5.73 18.60 -6.49
C THR A 152 4.29 18.14 -6.30
N GLY A 153 3.40 19.01 -5.85
CA GLY A 153 1.99 18.72 -5.69
C GLY A 153 1.72 17.51 -4.78
N TRP A 154 0.54 16.91 -4.98
CA TRP A 154 0.06 15.76 -4.17
C TRP A 154 0.77 14.44 -4.49
N VAL A 155 1.36 14.31 -5.66
CA VAL A 155 1.87 13.03 -6.23
C VAL A 155 3.27 12.68 -5.71
N TYR A 156 4.07 13.68 -5.36
CA TYR A 156 5.41 13.48 -4.84
C TYR A 156 5.45 13.68 -3.32
N HIS A 157 6.11 12.77 -2.63
CA HIS A 157 6.45 12.91 -1.22
C HIS A 157 7.96 13.06 -1.07
N VAL A 158 8.38 14.18 -0.50
CA VAL A 158 9.80 14.52 -0.30
C VAL A 158 10.12 14.43 1.19
N GLU A 159 11.04 13.57 1.56
CA GLU A 159 11.49 13.36 2.93
C GLU A 159 12.96 13.74 3.06
N TYR A 160 13.25 14.65 3.97
CA TYR A 160 14.62 15.05 4.29
C TYR A 160 15.32 13.94 5.08
N ARG A 161 16.52 13.54 4.64
CA ARG A 161 17.29 12.45 5.26
C ARG A 161 18.46 12.96 6.12
N GLY A 162 18.94 14.15 5.90
CA GLY A 162 20.02 14.74 6.66
C GLY A 162 21.00 15.53 5.81
N ARG A 163 21.89 16.24 6.50
CA ARG A 163 22.97 17.03 5.91
C ARG A 163 24.30 16.30 6.04
N TYR A 164 25.04 16.25 4.95
CA TYR A 164 26.32 15.57 4.89
C TYR A 164 27.42 16.58 4.43
N PRO A 165 28.49 16.76 5.20
CA PRO A 165 29.61 17.59 4.79
C PRO A 165 30.37 16.95 3.64
N MET A 166 30.66 17.71 2.58
CA MET A 166 31.44 17.25 1.42
C MET A 166 32.88 17.78 1.44
N SER A 167 33.06 19.04 1.86
CA SER A 167 34.35 19.69 1.98
C SER A 167 34.21 20.90 2.92
N PRO A 168 35.31 21.54 3.38
CA PRO A 168 35.21 22.75 4.20
C PRO A 168 34.37 23.83 3.51
N GLY A 169 33.23 24.17 4.12
CA GLY A 169 32.27 25.16 3.60
C GLY A 169 31.26 24.67 2.57
N ALA A 170 31.24 23.38 2.21
CA ALA A 170 30.24 22.80 1.33
C ALA A 170 29.55 21.61 2.00
N SER A 171 28.22 21.55 1.93
CA SER A 171 27.41 20.44 2.40
C SER A 171 26.33 20.08 1.37
N ILE A 172 25.86 18.86 1.45
CA ILE A 172 24.69 18.38 0.68
C ILE A 172 23.57 17.99 1.60
N ASP A 173 22.37 18.38 1.27
CA ASP A 173 21.16 17.89 1.89
C ASP A 173 20.64 16.71 1.06
N LEU A 174 20.43 15.56 1.72
CA LEU A 174 19.89 14.36 1.10
C LEU A 174 18.39 14.28 1.34
N PHE A 175 17.68 13.87 0.29
CA PHE A 175 16.25 13.67 0.30
C PHE A 175 15.90 12.30 -0.30
N THR A 176 14.83 11.71 0.19
CA THR A 176 14.14 10.61 -0.50
C THR A 176 12.87 11.17 -1.12
N VAL A 177 12.71 10.97 -2.42
CA VAL A 177 11.52 11.39 -3.16
C VAL A 177 10.76 10.16 -3.59
N THR A 178 9.51 10.07 -3.15
CA THR A 178 8.61 8.98 -3.53
C THR A 178 7.55 9.53 -4.48
N TYR A 179 7.50 8.99 -5.68
CA TYR A 179 6.41 9.22 -6.63
C TYR A 179 5.29 8.23 -6.31
N ASP A 180 4.12 8.72 -5.93
CA ASP A 180 2.98 7.90 -5.54
C ASP A 180 1.66 8.56 -6.00
N PRO A 181 1.19 8.25 -7.22
CA PRO A 181 -0.05 8.79 -7.76
C PRO A 181 -1.31 8.19 -7.10
N PHE A 182 -1.18 7.06 -6.39
CA PHE A 182 -2.29 6.37 -5.73
C PHE A 182 -2.41 6.65 -4.23
N ARG A 183 -1.65 7.60 -3.71
CA ARG A 183 -1.66 8.00 -2.30
C ARG A 183 -3.06 8.32 -1.74
N PHE A 184 -4.02 8.64 -2.60
CA PHE A 184 -5.40 8.91 -2.19
C PHE A 184 -6.21 7.63 -1.87
N VAL A 185 -5.77 6.45 -2.32
CA VAL A 185 -6.51 5.18 -2.18
C VAL A 185 -6.85 4.84 -0.73
N PRO A 186 -5.93 4.93 0.26
CA PRO A 186 -6.26 4.68 1.66
C PRO A 186 -7.31 5.64 2.21
N TYR A 187 -7.31 6.89 1.79
CA TYR A 187 -8.30 7.88 2.22
C TYR A 187 -9.68 7.59 1.63
N LEU A 188 -9.73 7.25 0.32
CA LEU A 188 -10.96 6.86 -0.35
C LEU A 188 -11.53 5.57 0.25
N PHE A 189 -10.69 4.58 0.53
CA PHE A 189 -11.08 3.37 1.26
C PHE A 189 -11.72 3.70 2.60
N THR A 190 -11.05 4.50 3.43
CA THR A 190 -11.54 4.87 4.77
C THR A 190 -12.88 5.60 4.68
N PHE A 191 -13.02 6.54 3.75
CA PHE A 191 -14.27 7.25 3.52
C PHE A 191 -15.42 6.29 3.13
N LEU A 192 -15.19 5.44 2.13
CA LEU A 192 -16.20 4.46 1.67
C LEU A 192 -16.55 3.46 2.78
N LEU A 193 -15.57 3.01 3.55
CA LEU A 193 -15.77 2.10 4.66
C LEU A 193 -16.68 2.74 5.73
N LEU A 194 -16.38 3.97 6.15
CA LEU A 194 -17.17 4.69 7.16
C LEU A 194 -18.62 4.93 6.69
N VAL A 195 -18.80 5.44 5.47
CA VAL A 195 -20.14 5.68 4.90
C VAL A 195 -20.93 4.39 4.81
N SER A 196 -20.31 3.31 4.33
CA SER A 196 -20.95 1.99 4.18
C SER A 196 -21.33 1.38 5.53
N LEU A 197 -20.48 1.55 6.54
CA LEU A 197 -20.71 1.04 7.89
C LEU A 197 -21.86 1.79 8.57
N VAL A 198 -21.89 3.12 8.47
CA VAL A 198 -22.98 3.95 9.00
C VAL A 198 -24.29 3.57 8.30
N TYR A 199 -24.30 3.48 6.97
CA TYR A 199 -25.49 3.07 6.22
C TYR A 199 -25.98 1.67 6.64
N HIS A 200 -25.07 0.71 6.77
CA HIS A 200 -25.42 -0.65 7.20
C HIS A 200 -26.08 -0.66 8.58
N TYR A 201 -25.47 0.04 9.52
CA TYR A 201 -25.97 0.15 10.89
C TYR A 201 -27.38 0.78 10.94
N VAL A 202 -27.58 1.91 10.25
CA VAL A 202 -28.87 2.60 10.17
C VAL A 202 -29.93 1.70 9.51
N ALA A 203 -29.60 1.02 8.41
CA ALA A 203 -30.50 0.13 7.71
C ALA A 203 -30.97 -1.06 8.60
N VAL A 204 -30.06 -1.61 9.41
CA VAL A 204 -30.37 -2.67 10.37
C VAL A 204 -31.29 -2.15 11.49
N MET A 205 -30.99 -0.98 12.05
CA MET A 205 -31.80 -0.35 13.12
C MET A 205 -33.24 -0.07 12.66
N ILE A 206 -33.41 0.53 11.47
CA ILE A 206 -34.73 0.82 10.90
C ILE A 206 -35.49 -0.48 10.59
N GLY A 207 -34.79 -1.49 10.06
CA GLY A 207 -35.38 -2.78 9.73
C GLY A 207 -35.90 -3.55 10.95
N ASN A 208 -35.28 -3.38 12.10
CA ASN A 208 -35.71 -4.03 13.35
C ASN A 208 -36.93 -3.32 13.99
N ARG A 209 -37.05 -1.98 13.85
CA ARG A 209 -38.23 -1.22 14.36
C ARG A 209 -39.55 -1.59 13.66
N LYS A 210 -39.52 -2.11 12.44
CA LYS A 210 -40.73 -2.54 11.69
C LYS A 210 -41.24 -3.93 12.08
N LYS A 211 -40.56 -4.64 12.98
CA LYS A 211 -40.93 -5.98 13.44
C LYS A 211 -41.52 -5.99 14.86
N ILE A 212 -41.57 -4.85 15.54
CA ILE A 212 -42.23 -4.60 16.79
C ILE A 212 -43.58 -3.87 16.52
#